data_26ec5c9ab5b19f79fca0906c6c07b6cb
#
_entry.id   26ec5c9ab5b19f79fca0906c6c07b6cb
#
_cell.length_a   1.000
_cell.length_b   1.000
_cell.length_c   1.000
_cell.angle_alpha   90.00
_cell.angle_beta   90.00
_cell.angle_gamma   90.00
#
_symmetry.space_group_name_H-M   'P 1'
#
loop_
_entity.id
_entity.type
_entity.pdbx_description
1 polymer ?
#
loop_
_entity_poly.entity_id
_entity_poly.type
_entity_poly.pdbx_seq_one_letter_code
_entity_poly.pdbx_strand_id
1 'polypeptide(L)'
;MSALSKSLLLFAMNWLDAQLTVIWVRANLATEGNGIMGWVLNLGNTPFILTKLTVGAFAAYVLYRCSYMPLARKGMTLVLGIYCALMLVHLATGISALELRAPETILAYVG
;
A
#
# COMPACT_ATOMS: atom_id res chain seq x y z
N MET A 1 -21.59 -0.04 -4.19
CA MET A 1 -20.73 -0.96 -3.42
C MET A 1 -21.22 -1.01 -1.98
N SER A 2 -21.36 -2.19 -1.41
CA SER A 2 -21.80 -2.35 -0.03
C SER A 2 -20.68 -1.96 0.95
N ALA A 3 -21.05 -1.72 2.22
CA ALA A 3 -20.06 -1.43 3.26
C ALA A 3 -19.05 -2.57 3.43
N LEU A 4 -19.52 -3.82 3.36
CA LEU A 4 -18.65 -4.99 3.44
C LEU A 4 -17.67 -5.03 2.26
N SER A 5 -18.17 -4.80 1.05
CA SER A 5 -17.29 -4.79 -0.15
C SER A 5 -16.24 -3.69 -0.05
N LYS A 6 -16.62 -2.49 0.41
CA LYS A 6 -15.68 -1.38 0.60
C LYS A 6 -14.61 -1.72 1.65
N SER A 7 -15.01 -2.35 2.75
CA SER A 7 -14.10 -2.73 3.82
C SER A 7 -13.11 -3.81 3.36
N LEU A 8 -13.59 -4.80 2.61
CA LEU A 8 -12.73 -5.84 2.04
C LEU A 8 -11.78 -5.27 1.00
N LEU A 9 -12.25 -4.33 0.17
CA LEU A 9 -11.40 -3.64 -0.79
C LEU A 9 -10.31 -2.82 -0.08
N LEU A 10 -10.68 -2.12 0.98
CA LEU A 10 -9.74 -1.34 1.80
C LEU A 10 -8.65 -2.25 2.36
N PHE A 11 -9.02 -3.38 2.92
CA PHE A 11 -8.06 -4.34 3.46
C PHE A 11 -7.16 -4.91 2.37
N ALA A 12 -7.73 -5.26 1.22
CA ALA A 12 -6.97 -5.78 0.08
C ALA A 12 -5.95 -4.76 -0.44
N MET A 13 -6.35 -3.49 -0.56
CA MET A 13 -5.43 -2.42 -0.97
C MET A 13 -4.35 -2.16 0.07
N ASN A 14 -4.70 -2.24 1.36
CA ASN A 14 -3.72 -2.13 2.44
C ASN A 14 -2.68 -3.25 2.37
N TRP A 15 -3.12 -4.48 2.14
CA TRP A 15 -2.22 -5.62 1.97
C TRP A 15 -1.29 -5.42 0.76
N LEU A 16 -1.87 -5.02 -0.37
CA LEU A 16 -1.10 -4.80 -1.60
C LEU A 16 -0.11 -3.65 -1.42
N ASP A 17 -0.52 -2.56 -0.78
CA ASP A 17 0.36 -1.44 -0.46
C ASP A 17 1.53 -1.90 0.41
N ALA A 18 1.29 -2.74 1.41
CA ALA A 18 2.35 -3.29 2.27
C ALA A 18 3.35 -4.11 1.46
N GLN A 19 2.88 -4.99 0.59
CA GLN A 19 3.74 -5.83 -0.24
C GLN A 19 4.57 -5.00 -1.21
N LEU A 20 3.93 -4.08 -1.91
CA LEU A 20 4.62 -3.22 -2.89
C LEU A 20 5.63 -2.29 -2.21
N THR A 21 5.29 -1.74 -1.05
CA THR A 21 6.22 -0.90 -0.29
C THR A 21 7.49 -1.67 0.06
N VAL A 22 7.35 -2.89 0.57
CA VAL A 22 8.51 -3.74 0.89
C VAL A 22 9.35 -3.98 -0.37
N ILE A 23 8.73 -4.34 -1.48
CA ILE A 23 9.43 -4.61 -2.74
C ILE A 23 10.22 -3.38 -3.19
N TRP A 24 9.56 -2.20 -3.26
CA TRP A 24 10.22 -1.00 -3.76
C TRP A 24 11.30 -0.48 -2.81
N VAL A 25 11.07 -0.54 -1.50
CA VAL A 25 12.05 -0.06 -0.52
C VAL A 25 13.28 -0.98 -0.50
N ARG A 26 13.08 -2.30 -0.52
CA ARG A 26 14.20 -3.25 -0.56
C ARG A 26 14.98 -3.19 -1.87
N ALA A 27 14.34 -2.77 -2.96
CA ALA A 27 14.99 -2.53 -4.25
C ALA A 27 15.63 -1.14 -4.35
N ASN A 28 15.58 -0.31 -3.29
CA ASN A 28 16.08 1.08 -3.26
C ASN A 28 15.40 2.01 -4.27
N LEU A 29 14.13 1.71 -4.61
CA LEU A 29 13.35 2.51 -5.55
C LEU A 29 12.44 3.51 -4.87
N ALA A 30 12.20 3.34 -3.57
CA ALA A 30 11.33 4.20 -2.78
C ALA A 30 11.73 4.19 -1.31
N THR A 31 11.19 5.12 -0.54
CA THR A 31 11.30 5.15 0.91
C THR A 31 9.91 5.12 1.50
N GLU A 32 9.78 4.59 2.74
CA GLU A 32 8.52 4.66 3.46
C GLU A 32 8.28 6.09 3.94
N GLY A 33 7.16 6.71 3.52
CA GLY A 33 6.84 8.09 3.86
C GLY A 33 6.43 8.30 5.32
N ASN A 34 6.01 7.24 6.02
CA ASN A 34 5.65 7.30 7.43
C ASN A 34 6.87 6.93 8.28
N GLY A 35 7.36 7.89 9.10
CA GLY A 35 8.56 7.68 9.90
C GLY A 35 8.46 6.51 10.88
N ILE A 36 7.29 6.31 11.52
CA ILE A 36 7.07 5.19 12.43
C ILE A 36 7.11 3.86 11.66
N MET A 37 6.44 3.79 10.51
CA MET A 37 6.44 2.57 9.70
C MET A 37 7.80 2.33 9.05
N GLY A 38 8.54 3.38 8.73
CA GLY A 38 9.94 3.26 8.27
C GLY A 38 10.82 2.62 9.33
N TRP A 39 10.65 3.02 10.59
CA TRP A 39 11.36 2.40 11.71
C TRP A 39 11.00 0.91 11.85
N VAL A 40 9.70 0.59 11.76
CA VAL A 40 9.24 -0.81 11.83
C VAL A 40 9.83 -1.61 10.65
N LEU A 41 9.90 -1.03 9.46
CA LEU A 41 10.48 -1.67 8.29
C LEU A 41 11.98 -1.98 8.50
N ASN A 42 12.69 -1.14 9.24
CA ASN A 42 14.09 -1.39 9.61
C ASN A 42 14.24 -2.59 10.54
N LEU A 43 13.19 -2.96 11.29
CA LEU A 43 13.18 -4.18 12.10
C LEU A 43 13.04 -5.44 11.26
N GLY A 44 12.53 -5.32 10.04
CA GLY A 44 12.36 -6.43 9.11
C GLY A 44 11.06 -6.34 8.33
N ASN A 45 10.93 -7.18 7.29
CA ASN A 45 9.74 -7.21 6.45
C ASN A 45 8.52 -7.77 7.21
N THR A 46 8.72 -8.85 7.97
CA THR A 46 7.62 -9.50 8.71
C THR A 46 7.01 -8.57 9.76
N PRO A 47 7.76 -7.89 10.64
CA PRO A 47 7.19 -6.91 11.56
C PRO A 47 6.43 -5.79 10.84
N PHE A 48 6.95 -5.30 9.72
CA PHE A 48 6.31 -4.25 8.93
C PHE A 48 4.95 -4.72 8.39
N ILE A 49 4.92 -5.86 7.73
CA ILE A 49 3.71 -6.42 7.14
C ILE A 49 2.67 -6.74 8.23
N LEU A 50 3.08 -7.39 9.31
CA LEU A 50 2.18 -7.73 10.41
C LEU A 50 1.57 -6.51 11.07
N THR A 51 2.38 -5.47 11.33
CA THR A 51 1.88 -4.21 11.91
C THR A 51 0.88 -3.57 10.98
N LYS A 52 1.20 -3.46 9.70
CA LYS A 52 0.33 -2.80 8.72
C LYS A 52 -0.97 -3.56 8.52
N LEU A 53 -0.92 -4.90 8.43
CA LEU A 53 -2.12 -5.72 8.31
C LEU A 53 -3.00 -5.66 9.55
N THR A 54 -2.39 -5.67 10.74
CA THR A 54 -3.14 -5.58 12.00
C THR A 54 -3.86 -4.25 12.12
N VAL A 55 -3.17 -3.14 11.89
CA VAL A 55 -3.77 -1.80 11.93
C VAL A 55 -4.84 -1.66 10.84
N GLY A 56 -4.55 -2.13 9.63
CA GLY A 56 -5.50 -2.07 8.51
C GLY A 56 -6.74 -2.91 8.76
N ALA A 57 -6.58 -4.12 9.30
CA ALA A 57 -7.72 -4.98 9.65
C ALA A 57 -8.60 -4.34 10.72
N PHE A 58 -7.99 -3.76 11.74
CA PHE A 58 -8.71 -3.05 12.79
C PHE A 58 -9.48 -1.85 12.22
N ALA A 59 -8.83 -1.03 11.41
CA ALA A 59 -9.47 0.13 10.80
C ALA A 59 -10.62 -0.27 9.87
N ALA A 60 -10.41 -1.28 9.03
CA ALA A 60 -11.43 -1.79 8.12
C ALA A 60 -12.64 -2.34 8.90
N TYR A 61 -12.38 -3.07 9.98
CA TYR A 61 -13.41 -3.61 10.84
C TYR A 61 -14.23 -2.51 11.51
N VAL A 62 -13.57 -1.50 12.09
CA VAL A 62 -14.23 -0.38 12.76
C VAL A 62 -15.09 0.40 11.76
N LEU A 63 -14.55 0.71 10.59
CA LEU A 63 -15.30 1.44 9.56
C LEU A 63 -16.50 0.63 9.07
N TYR A 64 -16.36 -0.69 8.94
CA TYR A 64 -17.45 -1.57 8.57
C TYR A 64 -18.56 -1.57 9.66
N ARG A 65 -18.17 -1.77 10.92
CA ARG A 65 -19.12 -1.82 12.03
C ARG A 65 -19.83 -0.49 12.25
N CYS A 66 -19.17 0.62 11.98
CA CYS A 66 -19.72 1.97 12.14
C CYS A 66 -20.29 2.53 10.84
N SER A 67 -20.48 1.72 9.81
CA SER A 67 -20.91 2.17 8.48
C SER A 67 -22.33 2.77 8.47
N TYR A 68 -23.12 2.57 9.52
CA TYR A 68 -24.39 3.26 9.70
C TYR A 68 -24.23 4.76 10.00
N MET A 69 -23.05 5.19 10.45
CA MET A 69 -22.77 6.60 10.78
C MET A 69 -22.28 7.35 9.53
N PRO A 70 -22.83 8.56 9.27
CA PRO A 70 -22.36 9.35 8.12
C PRO A 70 -20.87 9.66 8.16
N LEU A 71 -20.32 9.91 9.36
CA LEU A 71 -18.90 10.20 9.52
C LEU A 71 -18.02 9.01 9.10
N ALA A 72 -18.43 7.80 9.51
CA ALA A 72 -17.68 6.58 9.14
C ALA A 72 -17.75 6.32 7.63
N ARG A 73 -18.90 6.57 7.00
CA ARG A 73 -19.03 6.45 5.54
C ARG A 73 -18.13 7.44 4.80
N LYS A 74 -18.07 8.68 5.28
CA LYS A 74 -17.15 9.70 4.72
C LYS A 74 -15.69 9.29 4.92
N GLY A 75 -15.36 8.78 6.09
CA GLY A 75 -14.03 8.27 6.39
C GLY A 75 -13.65 7.10 5.50
N MET A 76 -14.56 6.17 5.26
CA MET A 76 -14.34 5.04 4.36
C MET A 76 -14.05 5.54 2.93
N THR A 77 -14.84 6.47 2.42
CA THR A 77 -14.64 7.05 1.09
C THR A 77 -13.27 7.75 1.01
N LEU A 78 -12.92 8.53 2.03
CA LEU A 78 -11.63 9.23 2.07
C LEU A 78 -10.46 8.26 2.07
N VAL A 79 -10.50 7.23 2.91
CA VAL A 79 -9.42 6.25 3.02
C VAL A 79 -9.29 5.43 1.74
N LEU A 80 -10.41 5.03 1.14
CA LEU A 80 -10.39 4.35 -0.17
C LEU A 80 -9.76 5.23 -1.24
N GLY A 81 -10.08 6.54 -1.25
CA GLY A 81 -9.46 7.50 -2.18
C GLY A 81 -7.96 7.61 -1.98
N ILE A 82 -7.51 7.66 -0.73
CA ILE A 82 -6.08 7.69 -0.39
C ILE A 82 -5.38 6.42 -0.89
N TYR A 83 -5.96 5.25 -0.67
CA TYR A 83 -5.36 4.00 -1.15
C TYR A 83 -5.36 3.90 -2.67
N CYS A 84 -6.39 4.41 -3.34
CA CYS A 84 -6.36 4.50 -4.81
C CYS A 84 -5.18 5.36 -5.28
N ALA A 85 -4.96 6.51 -4.63
CA ALA A 85 -3.81 7.37 -4.94
C ALA A 85 -2.48 6.66 -4.68
N LEU A 86 -2.37 5.91 -3.58
CA LEU A 86 -1.19 5.12 -3.27
C LEU A 86 -0.94 4.03 -4.31
N MET A 87 -2.00 3.38 -4.81
CA MET A 87 -1.86 2.40 -5.89
C MET A 87 -1.32 3.04 -7.17
N LEU A 88 -1.75 4.26 -7.48
CA LEU A 88 -1.20 5.01 -8.61
C LEU A 88 0.28 5.35 -8.41
N VAL A 89 0.68 5.70 -7.19
CA VAL A 89 2.09 5.94 -6.86
C VAL A 89 2.92 4.66 -7.04
N HIS A 90 2.42 3.52 -6.59
CA HIS A 90 3.11 2.25 -6.79
C HIS A 90 3.23 1.90 -8.27
N LEU A 91 2.18 2.14 -9.05
CA LEU A 91 2.22 1.93 -10.49
C LEU A 91 3.25 2.83 -11.16
N ALA A 92 3.28 4.12 -10.79
CA ALA A 92 4.28 5.07 -11.31
C ALA A 92 5.71 4.64 -10.94
N THR A 93 5.91 4.17 -9.72
CA THR A 93 7.21 3.65 -9.28
C THR A 93 7.64 2.45 -10.12
N GLY A 94 6.72 1.51 -10.38
CA GLY A 94 6.98 0.35 -11.20
C GLY A 94 7.32 0.71 -12.65
N ILE A 95 6.58 1.64 -13.25
CA ILE A 95 6.83 2.13 -14.61
C ILE A 95 8.20 2.81 -14.67
N SER A 96 8.52 3.68 -13.71
CA SER A 96 9.81 4.35 -13.64
C SER A 96 10.97 3.35 -13.51
N ALA A 97 10.77 2.30 -12.71
CA ALA A 97 11.76 1.24 -12.56
C ALA A 97 12.02 0.50 -13.88
N LEU A 98 10.96 0.21 -14.63
CA LEU A 98 11.08 -0.42 -15.94
C LEU A 98 11.80 0.48 -16.94
N GLU A 99 11.50 1.78 -16.96
CA GLU A 99 12.15 2.74 -17.84
C GLU A 99 13.64 2.90 -17.54
N LEU A 100 14.00 2.91 -16.24
CA LEU A 100 15.39 3.11 -15.82
C LEU A 100 16.24 1.86 -15.92
N ARG A 101 15.66 0.68 -15.68
CA ARG A 101 16.41 -0.58 -15.60
C ARG A 101 16.32 -1.43 -16.86
N ALA A 102 15.13 -1.46 -17.51
CA ALA A 102 14.92 -2.31 -18.67
C ALA A 102 15.86 -2.01 -19.84
N PRO A 103 16.12 -0.74 -20.24
CA PRO A 103 17.07 -0.45 -21.31
C PRO A 103 18.47 -0.97 -21.03
N GLU A 104 18.98 -0.76 -19.82
CA GLU A 104 20.29 -1.25 -19.42
C GLU A 104 20.34 -2.78 -19.41
N THR A 105 19.30 -3.42 -18.87
CA THR A 105 19.19 -4.87 -18.84
C THR A 105 19.13 -5.45 -20.22
N ILE A 106 18.33 -4.88 -21.11
CA ILE A 106 18.18 -5.31 -22.50
C ILE A 106 19.50 -5.14 -23.24
N LEU A 107 20.17 -4.01 -23.09
CA LEU A 107 21.46 -3.75 -23.71
C LEU A 107 22.53 -4.72 -23.20
N ALA A 108 22.49 -5.08 -21.91
CA ALA A 108 23.42 -6.06 -21.36
C ALA A 108 23.25 -7.46 -21.95
N TYR A 109 22.02 -7.83 -22.30
CA TYR A 109 21.72 -9.14 -22.90
C TYR A 109 21.87 -9.15 -24.41
N VAL A 110 21.63 -8.04 -25.07
CA VAL A 110 21.66 -7.93 -26.55
C VAL A 110 23.04 -7.50 -27.04
N GLY A 111 23.69 -6.67 -26.28
CA GLY A 111 25.02 -6.17 -26.63
C GLY A 111 26.15 -7.00 -26.07
#